data_abf5b1f7c4c8cfde0c26bba7853e629f
#
_entry.id   abf5b1f7c4c8cfde0c26bba7853e629f
#
_cell.length_a   1.000
_cell.length_b   1.000
_cell.length_c   1.000
_cell.angle_alpha   90.00
_cell.angle_beta   90.00
_cell.angle_gamma   90.00
#
_symmetry.space_group_name_H-M   'P 1'
#
loop_
_entity.id
_entity.type
_entity.pdbx_description
1 polymer ?
#
loop_
_entity_poly.entity_id
_entity_poly.type
_entity_poly.pdbx_seq_one_letter_code
_entity_poly.pdbx_strand_id
1 'polypeptide(L)'
;SVDVKQAKEEARRRKLPESRTYIHHIQNPFSLDGRQVDNPLSREARQLQVGYWSVHGDRDVVSDSLRVIRGIDLDVSDMIISSIASGAVLLEDAEKENGALVIDIGGGTTDYVLYQDGYIVKTGVVPVGGDHITNDLSIGLRIGRRQAEKFKKEYGQACYESAHRDEKVWLFGDLTIGDREYPLAALTRIIEVRIAEIFEIIKGQLEEAELYAPASIASGIVLTGGSSRLQGIEACAEKHLGLPARCAEGPSDVNPDLCKPEYSTCLGLLHFALTGQEDKQQARKPNNLFRKLTGLLNFD
;
A
#
# COMPACT_ATOMS: atom_id res chain seq x y z
N SER A 1 33.67 5.65 -0.86
CA SER A 1 34.66 6.34 -1.67
C SER A 1 34.07 7.62 -2.20
N VAL A 2 34.93 8.52 -2.71
CA VAL A 2 34.50 9.80 -3.29
C VAL A 2 33.57 9.57 -4.49
N ASP A 3 33.87 8.59 -5.33
CA ASP A 3 33.12 8.26 -6.55
C ASP A 3 31.69 7.86 -6.26
N VAL A 4 31.47 7.05 -5.22
CA VAL A 4 30.12 6.63 -4.80
C VAL A 4 29.29 7.83 -4.34
N LYS A 5 29.91 8.74 -3.57
CA LYS A 5 29.22 9.96 -3.10
C LYS A 5 28.86 10.87 -4.27
N GLN A 6 29.80 11.07 -5.19
CA GLN A 6 29.59 11.89 -6.38
C GLN A 6 28.47 11.30 -7.28
N ALA A 7 28.50 10.01 -7.56
CA ALA A 7 27.48 9.33 -8.35
C ALA A 7 26.06 9.48 -7.71
N LYS A 8 25.96 9.32 -6.38
CA LYS A 8 24.71 9.55 -5.65
C LYS A 8 24.22 11.00 -5.77
N GLU A 9 25.11 11.98 -5.62
CA GLU A 9 24.75 13.39 -5.72
C GLU A 9 24.31 13.75 -7.14
N GLU A 10 24.97 13.25 -8.17
CA GLU A 10 24.60 13.46 -9.58
C GLU A 10 23.24 12.86 -9.90
N ALA A 11 22.98 11.63 -9.49
CA ALA A 11 21.71 10.95 -9.71
C ALA A 11 20.51 11.69 -9.05
N ARG A 12 20.72 12.34 -7.90
CA ARG A 12 19.71 13.13 -7.19
C ARG A 12 19.50 14.53 -7.78
N ARG A 13 20.40 15.05 -8.62
CA ARG A 13 20.32 16.42 -9.16
C ARG A 13 19.32 16.60 -10.30
N ARG A 14 18.55 15.59 -10.67
CA ARG A 14 17.53 15.73 -11.72
C ARG A 14 16.55 16.83 -11.35
N LYS A 15 16.46 17.87 -12.19
CA LYS A 15 15.51 18.96 -11.99
C LYS A 15 14.10 18.49 -12.31
N LEU A 16 13.17 18.75 -11.42
CA LEU A 16 11.75 18.65 -11.66
C LEU A 16 11.19 19.94 -12.25
N PRO A 17 10.04 19.88 -12.96
CA PRO A 17 9.26 21.08 -13.28
C PRO A 17 8.93 21.86 -11.99
N GLU A 18 8.77 23.19 -12.10
CA GLU A 18 8.51 24.06 -10.95
C GLU A 18 7.21 23.69 -10.18
N SER A 19 6.22 23.13 -10.88
CA SER A 19 4.98 22.64 -10.29
C SER A 19 5.13 21.34 -9.49
N ARG A 20 6.30 20.73 -9.45
CA ARG A 20 6.54 19.43 -8.79
C ARG A 20 7.51 19.56 -7.64
N THR A 21 7.34 18.73 -6.63
CA THR A 21 8.27 18.59 -5.50
C THR A 21 8.60 17.13 -5.24
N TYR A 22 9.84 16.86 -4.83
CA TYR A 22 10.24 15.52 -4.43
C TYR A 22 9.59 15.14 -3.10
N ILE A 23 9.17 13.88 -3.02
CA ILE A 23 8.68 13.23 -1.80
C ILE A 23 9.73 12.22 -1.35
N HIS A 24 10.16 11.31 -2.24
CA HIS A 24 11.14 10.27 -1.95
C HIS A 24 12.22 10.16 -3.00
N HIS A 25 13.42 9.81 -2.53
CA HIS A 25 14.51 9.28 -3.34
C HIS A 25 14.90 7.90 -2.81
N ILE A 26 14.34 6.84 -3.39
CA ILE A 26 14.64 5.47 -3.03
C ILE A 26 15.81 5.01 -3.88
N GLN A 27 16.92 4.64 -3.24
CA GLN A 27 18.11 4.20 -3.96
C GLN A 27 17.91 2.79 -4.47
N ASN A 28 18.17 2.59 -5.76
CA ASN A 28 18.28 1.27 -6.38
C ASN A 28 19.67 0.66 -6.12
N PRO A 29 19.85 -0.65 -6.36
CA PRO A 29 21.16 -1.28 -6.26
C PRO A 29 22.21 -0.53 -7.08
N PHE A 30 23.46 -0.58 -6.63
CA PHE A 30 24.57 -0.14 -7.45
C PHE A 30 24.80 -1.15 -8.57
N SER A 31 25.32 -0.67 -9.69
CA SER A 31 25.84 -1.55 -10.74
C SER A 31 27.32 -1.22 -11.00
N LEU A 32 28.14 -2.26 -11.00
CA LEU A 32 29.54 -2.20 -11.39
C LEU A 32 29.72 -2.99 -12.69
N ASP A 33 30.13 -2.31 -13.75
CA ASP A 33 30.30 -2.90 -15.10
C ASP A 33 29.08 -3.72 -15.56
N GLY A 34 27.86 -3.22 -15.27
CA GLY A 34 26.58 -3.85 -15.62
C GLY A 34 26.10 -4.95 -14.66
N ARG A 35 26.84 -5.25 -13.59
CA ARG A 35 26.43 -6.22 -12.56
C ARG A 35 25.93 -5.52 -11.32
N GLN A 36 24.77 -5.91 -10.82
CA GLN A 36 24.22 -5.40 -9.57
C GLN A 36 25.08 -5.80 -8.37
N VAL A 37 25.24 -4.86 -7.44
CA VAL A 37 25.99 -5.04 -6.19
C VAL A 37 25.36 -4.21 -5.09
N ASP A 38 25.25 -4.74 -3.90
CA ASP A 38 24.70 -4.03 -2.74
C ASP A 38 25.70 -3.01 -2.19
N ASN A 39 26.97 -3.39 -2.16
CA ASN A 39 28.03 -2.53 -1.68
C ASN A 39 29.16 -2.41 -2.73
N PRO A 40 29.33 -1.25 -3.37
CA PRO A 40 30.37 -0.99 -4.36
C PRO A 40 31.73 -0.62 -3.74
N LEU A 41 31.81 -0.46 -2.40
CA LEU A 41 33.04 -0.06 -1.74
C LEU A 41 34.10 -1.18 -1.83
N SER A 42 35.36 -0.76 -2.04
CA SER A 42 36.49 -1.68 -2.14
C SER A 42 36.46 -2.66 -3.32
N ARG A 43 35.61 -2.38 -4.34
CA ARG A 43 35.57 -3.13 -5.59
C ARG A 43 36.14 -2.27 -6.72
N GLU A 44 36.95 -2.88 -7.59
CA GLU A 44 37.48 -2.24 -8.80
C GLU A 44 36.48 -2.45 -9.95
N ALA A 45 36.11 -1.37 -10.64
CA ALA A 45 35.25 -1.39 -11.80
C ALA A 45 35.56 -0.19 -12.71
N ARG A 46 35.27 -0.33 -13.99
CA ARG A 46 35.40 0.75 -14.96
C ARG A 46 34.23 1.70 -14.95
N GLN A 47 33.03 1.18 -14.62
CA GLN A 47 31.80 1.93 -14.61
C GLN A 47 31.04 1.66 -13.32
N LEU A 48 30.70 2.73 -12.59
CA LEU A 48 29.80 2.72 -11.45
C LEU A 48 28.48 3.38 -11.87
N GLN A 49 27.38 2.69 -11.68
CA GLN A 49 26.03 3.22 -11.89
C GLN A 49 25.24 3.17 -10.58
N VAL A 50 24.44 4.19 -10.33
CA VAL A 50 23.45 4.22 -9.27
C VAL A 50 22.17 4.82 -9.81
N GLY A 51 21.05 4.14 -9.58
CA GLY A 51 19.72 4.62 -9.92
C GLY A 51 18.96 5.06 -8.67
N TYR A 52 17.96 5.89 -8.87
CA TYR A 52 16.98 6.24 -7.85
C TYR A 52 15.58 6.13 -8.41
N TRP A 53 14.71 5.46 -7.70
CA TRP A 53 13.28 5.61 -7.86
C TRP A 53 12.88 6.92 -7.18
N SER A 54 12.50 7.91 -7.99
CA SER A 54 12.18 9.24 -7.48
C SER A 54 10.69 9.47 -7.52
N VAL A 55 10.09 9.60 -6.35
CA VAL A 55 8.68 9.93 -6.20
C VAL A 55 8.53 11.44 -6.01
N HIS A 56 7.61 12.02 -6.75
CA HIS A 56 7.32 13.45 -6.69
C HIS A 56 5.82 13.71 -6.78
N GLY A 57 5.35 14.75 -6.10
CA GLY A 57 3.99 15.20 -6.09
C GLY A 57 3.80 16.59 -6.71
N ASP A 58 2.54 16.98 -6.86
CA ASP A 58 2.19 18.37 -7.14
C ASP A 58 2.58 19.25 -5.96
N ARG A 59 3.31 20.35 -6.22
CA ARG A 59 3.85 21.21 -5.18
C ARG A 59 2.77 21.88 -4.36
N ASP A 60 1.70 22.34 -5.00
CA ASP A 60 0.65 23.09 -4.33
C ASP A 60 -0.17 22.15 -3.44
N VAL A 61 -0.50 20.96 -3.92
CA VAL A 61 -1.21 19.92 -3.14
C VAL A 61 -0.40 19.49 -1.92
N VAL A 62 0.91 19.26 -2.09
CA VAL A 62 1.81 18.91 -0.99
C VAL A 62 1.93 20.06 0.00
N SER A 63 2.10 21.29 -0.49
CA SER A 63 2.23 22.49 0.36
C SER A 63 0.96 22.76 1.14
N ASP A 64 -0.22 22.57 0.55
CA ASP A 64 -1.51 22.73 1.22
C ASP A 64 -1.69 21.71 2.34
N SER A 65 -1.34 20.44 2.07
CA SER A 65 -1.37 19.38 3.09
C SER A 65 -0.44 19.71 4.28
N LEU A 66 0.78 20.17 4.01
CA LEU A 66 1.72 20.59 5.05
C LEU A 66 1.22 21.82 5.82
N ARG A 67 0.56 22.77 5.14
CA ARG A 67 0.00 23.97 5.77
C ARG A 67 -1.12 23.64 6.75
N VAL A 68 -1.98 22.68 6.41
CA VAL A 68 -3.05 22.20 7.31
C VAL A 68 -2.46 21.63 8.60
N ILE A 69 -1.44 20.77 8.50
CA ILE A 69 -0.80 20.15 9.66
C ILE A 69 -0.09 21.21 10.53
N ARG A 70 0.66 22.10 9.91
CA ARG A 70 1.36 23.18 10.62
C ARG A 70 0.39 24.19 11.26
N GLY A 71 -0.81 24.33 10.69
CA GLY A 71 -1.86 25.20 11.23
C GLY A 71 -2.42 24.74 12.58
N ILE A 72 -2.12 23.53 13.01
CA ILE A 72 -2.44 23.00 14.36
C ILE A 72 -1.19 22.83 15.24
N ASP A 73 -0.16 23.62 14.98
CA ASP A 73 1.12 23.65 15.72
C ASP A 73 1.90 22.32 15.72
N LEU A 74 1.74 21.52 14.67
CA LEU A 74 2.54 20.31 14.46
C LEU A 74 3.60 20.53 13.37
N ASP A 75 4.83 20.14 13.66
CA ASP A 75 5.90 20.10 12.67
C ASP A 75 5.89 18.77 11.91
N VAL A 76 6.15 18.86 10.60
CA VAL A 76 6.31 17.68 9.73
C VAL A 76 7.80 17.46 9.49
N SER A 77 8.32 16.37 10.03
CA SER A 77 9.73 15.98 9.90
C SER A 77 10.03 15.34 8.56
N ASP A 78 9.10 14.56 8.02
CA ASP A 78 9.23 13.83 6.74
C ASP A 78 7.85 13.50 6.16
N MET A 79 7.83 13.11 4.88
CA MET A 79 6.64 12.63 4.18
C MET A 79 6.93 11.26 3.58
N ILE A 80 6.04 10.31 3.80
CA ILE A 80 6.21 8.94 3.31
C ILE A 80 4.93 8.52 2.59
N ILE A 81 5.08 7.87 1.42
CA ILE A 81 3.94 7.35 0.66
C ILE A 81 3.33 6.18 1.42
N SER A 82 1.99 6.13 1.49
CA SER A 82 1.21 5.12 2.21
C SER A 82 1.61 3.70 1.84
N SER A 83 1.71 3.37 0.55
CA SER A 83 2.08 2.03 0.10
C SER A 83 3.49 1.62 0.53
N ILE A 84 4.45 2.56 0.55
CA ILE A 84 5.81 2.30 1.02
C ILE A 84 5.82 2.09 2.53
N ALA A 85 5.06 2.89 3.27
CA ALA A 85 4.92 2.74 4.72
C ALA A 85 4.32 1.37 5.06
N SER A 86 3.19 1.01 4.45
CA SER A 86 2.54 -0.28 4.63
C SER A 86 3.47 -1.45 4.27
N GLY A 87 4.13 -1.40 3.10
CA GLY A 87 5.03 -2.44 2.64
C GLY A 87 6.25 -2.66 3.53
N ALA A 88 6.73 -1.62 4.20
CA ALA A 88 7.88 -1.72 5.09
C ALA A 88 7.65 -2.63 6.30
N VAL A 89 6.40 -2.69 6.80
CA VAL A 89 6.04 -3.45 8.02
C VAL A 89 5.26 -4.74 7.75
N LEU A 90 4.74 -4.92 6.54
CA LEU A 90 3.93 -6.08 6.17
C LEU A 90 4.70 -7.19 5.47
N LEU A 91 5.91 -6.89 4.99
CA LEU A 91 6.75 -7.82 4.26
C LEU A 91 8.02 -8.11 5.04
N GLU A 92 8.37 -9.38 5.10
CA GLU A 92 9.70 -9.80 5.51
C GLU A 92 10.74 -9.51 4.41
N ASP A 93 12.01 -9.43 4.77
CA ASP A 93 13.08 -9.13 3.80
C ASP A 93 13.16 -10.21 2.69
N ALA A 94 12.94 -11.48 3.04
CA ALA A 94 12.88 -12.58 2.07
C ALA A 94 11.72 -12.42 1.07
N GLU A 95 10.56 -11.88 1.49
CA GLU A 95 9.45 -11.62 0.59
C GLU A 95 9.77 -10.47 -0.38
N LYS A 96 10.44 -9.43 0.10
CA LYS A 96 10.92 -8.32 -0.73
C LYS A 96 11.95 -8.80 -1.76
N GLU A 97 12.86 -9.68 -1.35
CA GLU A 97 13.88 -10.29 -2.25
C GLU A 97 13.23 -11.17 -3.32
N ASN A 98 12.28 -12.02 -2.95
CA ASN A 98 11.57 -12.91 -3.88
C ASN A 98 10.55 -12.18 -4.78
N GLY A 99 10.28 -10.93 -4.50
CA GLY A 99 9.28 -10.11 -5.16
C GLY A 99 7.87 -10.25 -4.58
N ALA A 100 7.31 -9.12 -4.18
CA ALA A 100 5.97 -9.02 -3.59
C ALA A 100 5.25 -7.75 -4.03
N LEU A 101 3.95 -7.87 -4.27
CA LEU A 101 3.06 -6.74 -4.57
C LEU A 101 2.17 -6.47 -3.36
N VAL A 102 2.36 -5.31 -2.72
CA VAL A 102 1.45 -4.85 -1.66
C VAL A 102 0.39 -3.94 -2.25
N ILE A 103 -0.88 -4.20 -1.95
CA ILE A 103 -2.03 -3.40 -2.39
C ILE A 103 -2.80 -2.94 -1.16
N ASP A 104 -2.83 -1.63 -0.93
CA ASP A 104 -3.54 -0.97 0.17
C ASP A 104 -4.85 -0.38 -0.35
N ILE A 105 -5.97 -1.06 -0.09
CA ILE A 105 -7.30 -0.67 -0.56
C ILE A 105 -7.97 0.20 0.51
N GLY A 106 -7.73 1.50 0.41
CA GLY A 106 -8.29 2.51 1.30
C GLY A 106 -9.75 2.86 1.00
N GLY A 107 -10.24 3.95 1.59
CA GLY A 107 -11.59 4.47 1.33
C GLY A 107 -11.70 5.15 -0.03
N GLY A 108 -10.85 6.13 -0.31
CA GLY A 108 -10.88 6.93 -1.54
C GLY A 108 -9.93 6.45 -2.63
N THR A 109 -8.83 5.83 -2.27
CA THR A 109 -7.76 5.40 -3.16
C THR A 109 -7.35 3.96 -2.87
N THR A 110 -6.71 3.34 -3.85
CA THR A 110 -5.94 2.12 -3.70
C THR A 110 -4.49 2.42 -4.07
N ASP A 111 -3.61 2.24 -3.11
CA ASP A 111 -2.18 2.46 -3.28
C ASP A 111 -1.47 1.11 -3.44
N TYR A 112 -0.41 1.05 -4.24
CA TYR A 112 0.36 -0.18 -4.36
C TYR A 112 1.86 0.07 -4.44
N VAL A 113 2.64 -0.92 -4.02
CA VAL A 113 4.09 -0.97 -4.15
C VAL A 113 4.53 -2.37 -4.56
N LEU A 114 5.40 -2.42 -5.56
CA LEU A 114 6.03 -3.65 -6.03
C LEU A 114 7.49 -3.68 -5.59
N TYR A 115 7.86 -4.76 -4.92
CA TYR A 115 9.23 -5.09 -4.57
C TYR A 115 9.75 -6.19 -5.48
N GLN A 116 11.00 -6.09 -5.92
CA GLN A 116 11.74 -7.12 -6.62
C GLN A 116 13.21 -7.04 -6.19
N ASP A 117 13.88 -8.17 -5.98
CA ASP A 117 15.27 -8.24 -5.55
C ASP A 117 15.56 -7.38 -4.29
N GLY A 118 14.62 -7.26 -3.37
CA GLY A 118 14.71 -6.44 -2.16
C GLY A 118 14.47 -4.94 -2.34
N TYR A 119 14.20 -4.48 -3.57
CA TYR A 119 14.06 -3.05 -3.89
C TYR A 119 12.66 -2.69 -4.38
N ILE A 120 12.28 -1.44 -4.15
CA ILE A 120 11.05 -0.89 -4.73
C ILE A 120 11.29 -0.58 -6.21
N VAL A 121 10.56 -1.25 -7.07
CA VAL A 121 10.64 -1.07 -8.54
C VAL A 121 9.48 -0.29 -9.10
N LYS A 122 8.32 -0.26 -8.40
CA LYS A 122 7.14 0.50 -8.81
C LYS A 122 6.28 0.87 -7.61
N THR A 123 5.73 2.06 -7.66
CA THR A 123 4.62 2.50 -6.81
C THR A 123 3.54 3.11 -7.68
N GLY A 124 2.30 3.04 -7.26
CA GLY A 124 1.21 3.68 -7.96
C GLY A 124 0.01 3.93 -7.06
N VAL A 125 -0.89 4.76 -7.55
CA VAL A 125 -2.14 5.11 -6.89
C VAL A 125 -3.26 4.98 -7.91
N VAL A 126 -4.30 4.25 -7.55
CA VAL A 126 -5.55 4.18 -8.29
C VAL A 126 -6.58 5.04 -7.53
N PRO A 127 -7.20 6.05 -8.16
CA PRO A 127 -8.15 6.95 -7.48
C PRO A 127 -9.52 6.28 -7.29
N VAL A 128 -9.51 5.01 -6.88
CA VAL A 128 -10.69 4.18 -6.61
C VAL A 128 -10.45 3.40 -5.33
N GLY A 129 -11.45 3.31 -4.46
CA GLY A 129 -11.37 2.58 -3.19
C GLY A 129 -12.75 2.22 -2.65
N GLY A 130 -12.84 1.91 -1.37
CA GLY A 130 -14.04 1.43 -0.70
C GLY A 130 -15.27 2.36 -0.78
N ASP A 131 -15.06 3.67 -0.90
CA ASP A 131 -16.13 4.65 -1.07
C ASP A 131 -16.82 4.56 -2.43
N HIS A 132 -16.08 4.13 -3.45
CA HIS A 132 -16.64 3.87 -4.78
C HIS A 132 -17.53 2.64 -4.76
N ILE A 133 -17.11 1.57 -4.03
CA ILE A 133 -17.95 0.39 -3.79
C ILE A 133 -19.26 0.80 -3.09
N THR A 134 -19.16 1.64 -2.05
CA THR A 134 -20.34 2.14 -1.33
C THR A 134 -21.26 2.95 -2.25
N ASN A 135 -20.70 3.77 -3.13
CA ASN A 135 -21.47 4.54 -4.10
C ASN A 135 -22.18 3.63 -5.11
N ASP A 136 -21.48 2.62 -5.63
CA ASP A 136 -22.04 1.67 -6.57
C ASP A 136 -23.21 0.87 -5.96
N LEU A 137 -23.05 0.45 -4.70
CA LEU A 137 -24.13 -0.18 -3.93
C LEU A 137 -25.31 0.76 -3.73
N SER A 138 -25.06 2.03 -3.40
CA SER A 138 -26.09 3.04 -3.22
C SER A 138 -26.92 3.21 -4.49
N ILE A 139 -26.28 3.29 -5.64
CA ILE A 139 -26.92 3.44 -6.96
C ILE A 139 -27.62 2.13 -7.36
N GLY A 140 -26.91 1.01 -7.32
CA GLY A 140 -27.39 -0.29 -7.78
C GLY A 140 -28.59 -0.82 -6.99
N LEU A 141 -28.58 -0.60 -5.69
CA LEU A 141 -29.67 -1.02 -4.79
C LEU A 141 -30.72 0.08 -4.53
N ARG A 142 -30.48 1.32 -5.02
CA ARG A 142 -31.32 2.49 -4.79
C ARG A 142 -31.57 2.75 -3.29
N ILE A 143 -30.50 2.76 -2.52
CA ILE A 143 -30.48 3.01 -1.07
C ILE A 143 -29.56 4.20 -0.74
N GLY A 144 -29.74 4.77 0.45
CA GLY A 144 -28.89 5.85 0.92
C GLY A 144 -27.43 5.39 1.12
N ARG A 145 -26.45 6.27 0.88
CA ARG A 145 -25.00 5.97 1.01
C ARG A 145 -24.64 5.38 2.38
N ARG A 146 -25.26 5.88 3.45
CA ARG A 146 -25.03 5.36 4.82
C ARG A 146 -25.50 3.90 4.97
N GLN A 147 -26.62 3.55 4.35
CA GLN A 147 -27.14 2.19 4.33
C GLN A 147 -26.28 1.27 3.45
N ALA A 148 -25.82 1.78 2.29
CA ALA A 148 -24.91 1.07 1.40
C ALA A 148 -23.59 0.73 2.10
N GLU A 149 -23.00 1.68 2.86
CA GLU A 149 -21.80 1.46 3.66
C GLU A 149 -22.02 0.39 4.75
N LYS A 150 -23.15 0.43 5.42
CA LYS A 150 -23.51 -0.60 6.41
C LYS A 150 -23.62 -1.97 5.74
N PHE A 151 -24.30 -2.07 4.60
CA PHE A 151 -24.44 -3.31 3.83
C PHE A 151 -23.10 -3.86 3.37
N LYS A 152 -22.23 -2.98 2.83
CA LYS A 152 -20.87 -3.38 2.45
C LYS A 152 -20.12 -4.00 3.62
N LYS A 153 -20.19 -3.41 4.81
CA LYS A 153 -19.46 -3.89 5.99
C LYS A 153 -20.04 -5.17 6.59
N GLU A 154 -21.35 -5.34 6.55
CA GLU A 154 -22.02 -6.48 7.19
C GLU A 154 -22.12 -7.70 6.26
N TYR A 155 -22.34 -7.48 4.96
CA TYR A 155 -22.64 -8.54 3.99
C TYR A 155 -21.73 -8.52 2.76
N GLY A 156 -20.77 -7.60 2.69
CA GLY A 156 -19.94 -7.42 1.51
C GLY A 156 -19.02 -8.61 1.25
N GLN A 157 -19.10 -9.15 0.05
CA GLN A 157 -18.23 -10.19 -0.47
C GLN A 157 -17.60 -9.72 -1.78
N ALA A 158 -16.29 -9.93 -1.94
CA ALA A 158 -15.55 -9.50 -3.13
C ALA A 158 -15.60 -10.53 -4.26
N CYS A 159 -15.93 -11.77 -3.97
CA CYS A 159 -16.04 -12.85 -4.94
C CYS A 159 -17.33 -13.62 -4.72
N TYR A 160 -18.05 -13.90 -5.83
CA TYR A 160 -19.32 -14.60 -5.77
C TYR A 160 -19.13 -16.11 -5.92
N GLU A 161 -19.61 -16.85 -4.93
CA GLU A 161 -19.71 -18.32 -4.98
C GLU A 161 -21.14 -18.75 -5.33
N SER A 162 -21.26 -19.84 -6.10
CA SER A 162 -22.57 -20.35 -6.53
C SER A 162 -23.48 -20.77 -5.38
N ALA A 163 -22.92 -21.06 -4.21
CA ALA A 163 -23.64 -21.45 -3.01
C ALA A 163 -24.55 -20.33 -2.44
N HIS A 164 -24.28 -19.07 -2.77
CA HIS A 164 -25.01 -17.91 -2.24
C HIS A 164 -26.16 -17.42 -3.13
N ARG A 165 -26.52 -18.15 -4.19
CA ARG A 165 -27.52 -17.69 -5.18
C ARG A 165 -28.88 -17.35 -4.60
N ASP A 166 -29.33 -18.11 -3.60
CA ASP A 166 -30.67 -17.99 -3.02
C ASP A 166 -30.65 -17.22 -1.69
N GLU A 167 -29.48 -16.81 -1.21
CA GLU A 167 -29.37 -16.03 0.01
C GLU A 167 -29.86 -14.61 -0.19
N LYS A 168 -30.57 -14.09 0.83
CA LYS A 168 -31.13 -12.76 0.84
C LYS A 168 -30.73 -12.04 2.11
N VAL A 169 -30.51 -10.75 1.98
CA VAL A 169 -30.19 -9.86 3.10
C VAL A 169 -31.29 -8.85 3.30
N TRP A 170 -31.63 -8.59 4.55
CA TRP A 170 -32.68 -7.66 4.93
C TRP A 170 -32.07 -6.28 5.23
N LEU A 171 -32.62 -5.26 4.59
CA LEU A 171 -32.43 -3.89 4.95
C LEU A 171 -33.58 -3.44 5.81
N PHE A 172 -33.33 -3.19 7.07
CA PHE A 172 -34.30 -2.53 7.94
C PHE A 172 -34.34 -1.04 7.54
N GLY A 173 -35.46 -0.66 6.91
CA GLY A 173 -35.68 0.69 6.44
C GLY A 173 -35.89 1.66 7.60
N ASP A 174 -35.79 2.94 7.29
CA ASP A 174 -36.30 3.99 8.15
C ASP A 174 -37.78 4.28 7.82
N LEU A 175 -38.39 5.26 8.48
CA LEU A 175 -39.80 5.64 8.30
C LEU A 175 -40.17 6.02 6.84
N THR A 176 -39.19 6.26 5.99
CA THR A 176 -39.38 6.66 4.57
C THR A 176 -39.19 5.53 3.58
N ILE A 177 -38.34 4.56 3.91
CA ILE A 177 -38.04 3.42 3.07
C ILE A 177 -38.31 2.17 3.93
N GLY A 178 -39.46 1.55 3.76
CA GLY A 178 -39.81 0.31 4.51
C GLY A 178 -38.76 -0.79 4.33
N ASP A 179 -38.87 -1.83 5.16
CA ASP A 179 -37.98 -2.99 5.11
C ASP A 179 -37.94 -3.59 3.70
N ARG A 180 -36.76 -3.86 3.19
CA ARG A 180 -36.54 -4.44 1.86
C ARG A 180 -35.59 -5.63 1.94
N GLU A 181 -35.86 -6.57 1.08
CA GLU A 181 -35.03 -7.76 0.89
C GLU A 181 -34.22 -7.60 -0.41
N TYR A 182 -32.94 -7.90 -0.33
CA TYR A 182 -32.04 -7.88 -1.46
C TYR A 182 -31.36 -9.23 -1.64
N PRO A 183 -31.22 -9.74 -2.88
CA PRO A 183 -30.41 -10.93 -3.12
C PRO A 183 -28.95 -10.64 -2.77
N LEU A 184 -28.32 -11.48 -1.95
CA LEU A 184 -26.90 -11.36 -1.64
C LEU A 184 -26.04 -11.38 -2.92
N ALA A 185 -26.45 -12.18 -3.89
CA ALA A 185 -25.85 -12.24 -5.22
C ALA A 185 -25.76 -10.87 -5.92
N ALA A 186 -26.79 -10.03 -5.81
CA ALA A 186 -26.79 -8.71 -6.42
C ALA A 186 -25.78 -7.77 -5.73
N LEU A 187 -25.71 -7.82 -4.40
CA LEU A 187 -24.75 -7.08 -3.61
C LEU A 187 -23.32 -7.47 -3.97
N THR A 188 -23.04 -8.77 -3.93
CA THR A 188 -21.72 -9.32 -4.23
C THR A 188 -21.28 -8.99 -5.65
N ARG A 189 -22.19 -9.08 -6.63
CA ARG A 189 -21.88 -8.75 -8.02
C ARG A 189 -21.43 -7.31 -8.22
N ILE A 190 -22.08 -6.36 -7.54
CA ILE A 190 -21.71 -4.95 -7.60
C ILE A 190 -20.30 -4.75 -7.01
N ILE A 191 -20.02 -5.38 -5.86
CA ILE A 191 -18.72 -5.30 -5.20
C ILE A 191 -17.62 -5.95 -6.05
N GLU A 192 -17.86 -7.17 -6.55
CA GLU A 192 -16.91 -7.92 -7.38
C GLU A 192 -16.45 -7.13 -8.60
N VAL A 193 -17.40 -6.49 -9.31
CA VAL A 193 -17.07 -5.69 -10.50
C VAL A 193 -16.13 -4.53 -10.16
N ARG A 194 -16.37 -3.83 -9.05
CA ARG A 194 -15.52 -2.71 -8.63
C ARG A 194 -14.14 -3.16 -8.15
N ILE A 195 -14.07 -4.24 -7.41
CA ILE A 195 -12.80 -4.81 -6.95
C ILE A 195 -11.99 -5.35 -8.13
N ALA A 196 -12.65 -6.04 -9.06
CA ALA A 196 -12.01 -6.52 -10.28
C ALA A 196 -11.40 -5.36 -11.09
N GLU A 197 -12.14 -4.26 -11.27
CA GLU A 197 -11.63 -3.07 -11.95
C GLU A 197 -10.36 -2.51 -11.28
N ILE A 198 -10.31 -2.43 -9.95
CA ILE A 198 -9.10 -1.98 -9.23
C ILE A 198 -7.92 -2.89 -9.59
N PHE A 199 -8.09 -4.21 -9.52
CA PHE A 199 -7.03 -5.16 -9.82
C PHE A 199 -6.59 -5.12 -11.29
N GLU A 200 -7.52 -4.99 -12.23
CA GLU A 200 -7.22 -4.87 -13.64
C GLU A 200 -6.45 -3.57 -13.97
N ILE A 201 -6.79 -2.45 -13.32
CA ILE A 201 -6.03 -1.20 -13.48
C ILE A 201 -4.60 -1.36 -12.98
N ILE A 202 -4.40 -1.96 -11.79
CA ILE A 202 -3.07 -2.21 -11.24
C ILE A 202 -2.27 -3.11 -12.16
N LYS A 203 -2.86 -4.22 -12.61
CA LYS A 203 -2.24 -5.15 -13.55
C LYS A 203 -1.81 -4.45 -14.82
N GLY A 204 -2.70 -3.68 -15.45
CA GLY A 204 -2.40 -2.93 -16.66
C GLY A 204 -1.24 -1.94 -16.49
N GLN A 205 -1.18 -1.24 -15.35
CA GLN A 205 -0.06 -0.32 -15.04
C GLN A 205 1.28 -1.04 -14.83
N LEU A 206 1.26 -2.27 -14.33
CA LEU A 206 2.46 -3.10 -14.17
C LEU A 206 2.88 -3.74 -15.49
N GLU A 207 1.92 -4.19 -16.32
CA GLU A 207 2.18 -4.71 -17.67
C GLU A 207 2.75 -3.63 -18.60
N GLU A 208 2.18 -2.42 -18.59
CA GLU A 208 2.71 -1.26 -19.35
C GLU A 208 4.15 -0.91 -18.95
N ALA A 209 4.49 -1.12 -17.68
CA ALA A 209 5.84 -0.92 -17.17
C ALA A 209 6.78 -2.12 -17.39
N GLU A 210 6.32 -3.19 -18.02
CA GLU A 210 7.05 -4.46 -18.22
C GLU A 210 7.51 -5.12 -16.89
N LEU A 211 6.77 -4.89 -15.80
CA LEU A 211 7.08 -5.37 -14.45
C LEU A 211 6.17 -6.51 -13.97
N TYR A 212 5.15 -6.88 -14.78
CA TYR A 212 4.22 -7.95 -14.43
C TYR A 212 4.69 -9.30 -14.95
N ALA A 213 5.55 -9.96 -14.17
CA ALA A 213 5.99 -11.31 -14.47
C ALA A 213 5.80 -12.19 -13.21
N PRO A 214 5.00 -13.27 -13.26
CA PRO A 214 4.75 -14.13 -12.10
C PRO A 214 6.01 -14.64 -11.41
N ALA A 215 7.07 -14.95 -12.17
CA ALA A 215 8.33 -15.42 -11.64
C ALA A 215 9.09 -14.35 -10.81
N SER A 216 8.86 -13.08 -11.09
CA SER A 216 9.49 -11.95 -10.37
C SER A 216 8.61 -11.38 -9.25
N ILE A 217 7.44 -11.98 -8.99
CA ILE A 217 6.53 -11.67 -7.88
C ILE A 217 6.22 -12.99 -7.14
N ALA A 218 7.27 -13.74 -6.83
CA ALA A 218 7.12 -15.11 -6.32
C ALA A 218 6.50 -15.18 -4.92
N SER A 219 6.62 -14.12 -4.09
CA SER A 219 5.94 -14.02 -2.81
C SER A 219 4.46 -13.61 -2.94
N GLY A 220 3.99 -13.30 -4.16
CA GLY A 220 2.59 -13.00 -4.43
C GLY A 220 2.14 -11.62 -3.99
N ILE A 221 0.87 -11.54 -3.62
CA ILE A 221 0.16 -10.31 -3.31
C ILE A 221 -0.17 -10.23 -1.82
N VAL A 222 0.09 -9.09 -1.21
CA VAL A 222 -0.32 -8.78 0.16
C VAL A 222 -1.35 -7.66 0.13
N LEU A 223 -2.57 -7.98 0.56
CA LEU A 223 -3.71 -7.06 0.60
C LEU A 223 -3.81 -6.40 1.97
N THR A 224 -3.96 -5.09 2.00
CA THR A 224 -4.15 -4.31 3.22
C THR A 224 -5.13 -3.16 3.00
N GLY A 225 -5.31 -2.31 4.02
CA GLY A 225 -6.32 -1.26 4.02
C GLY A 225 -7.70 -1.75 4.43
N GLY A 226 -8.60 -0.83 4.76
CA GLY A 226 -9.91 -1.18 5.31
C GLY A 226 -10.78 -2.06 4.42
N SER A 227 -10.64 -1.94 3.09
CA SER A 227 -11.42 -2.72 2.13
C SER A 227 -10.86 -4.14 1.91
N SER A 228 -9.64 -4.44 2.34
CA SER A 228 -9.11 -5.81 2.33
C SER A 228 -9.85 -6.76 3.28
N ARG A 229 -10.70 -6.22 4.15
CA ARG A 229 -11.57 -7.01 5.05
C ARG A 229 -12.82 -7.57 4.36
N LEU A 230 -13.06 -7.25 3.10
CA LEU A 230 -14.13 -7.86 2.34
C LEU A 230 -13.92 -9.37 2.21
N GLN A 231 -14.93 -10.14 2.53
CA GLN A 231 -14.87 -11.60 2.43
C GLN A 231 -14.55 -12.02 0.98
N GLY A 232 -13.63 -12.96 0.80
CA GLY A 232 -13.25 -13.48 -0.52
C GLY A 232 -12.39 -12.52 -1.35
N ILE A 233 -11.81 -11.47 -0.75
CA ILE A 233 -10.94 -10.52 -1.45
C ILE A 233 -9.68 -11.18 -2.01
N GLU A 234 -9.10 -12.14 -1.28
CA GLU A 234 -7.92 -12.91 -1.70
C GLU A 234 -8.23 -13.72 -2.96
N ALA A 235 -9.32 -14.48 -2.96
CA ALA A 235 -9.74 -15.25 -4.13
C ALA A 235 -10.04 -14.35 -5.35
N CYS A 236 -10.60 -13.15 -5.11
CA CYS A 236 -10.81 -12.17 -6.16
C CYS A 236 -9.47 -11.64 -6.72
N ALA A 237 -8.50 -11.34 -5.86
CA ALA A 237 -7.17 -10.92 -6.29
C ALA A 237 -6.45 -12.02 -7.08
N GLU A 238 -6.46 -13.27 -6.60
CA GLU A 238 -5.90 -14.41 -7.30
C GLU A 238 -6.51 -14.63 -8.69
N LYS A 239 -7.84 -14.52 -8.78
CA LYS A 239 -8.59 -14.67 -10.04
C LYS A 239 -8.17 -13.63 -11.09
N HIS A 240 -8.03 -12.37 -10.70
CA HIS A 240 -7.77 -11.26 -11.63
C HIS A 240 -6.28 -11.02 -11.87
N LEU A 241 -5.46 -11.19 -10.85
CA LEU A 241 -4.03 -10.97 -10.94
C LEU A 241 -3.24 -12.27 -11.26
N GLY A 242 -3.83 -13.45 -11.12
CA GLY A 242 -3.15 -14.71 -11.44
C GLY A 242 -1.93 -15.01 -10.57
N LEU A 243 -1.86 -14.44 -9.37
CA LEU A 243 -0.79 -14.60 -8.39
C LEU A 243 -1.40 -14.99 -7.04
N PRO A 244 -0.73 -15.78 -6.20
CA PRO A 244 -1.20 -16.07 -4.86
C PRO A 244 -1.43 -14.77 -4.08
N ALA A 245 -2.52 -14.68 -3.32
CA ALA A 245 -2.85 -13.50 -2.54
C ALA A 245 -3.17 -13.86 -1.09
N ARG A 246 -2.75 -13.00 -0.17
CA ARG A 246 -3.10 -13.07 1.25
C ARG A 246 -3.48 -11.70 1.80
N CYS A 247 -4.34 -11.67 2.79
CA CYS A 247 -4.51 -10.49 3.62
C CYS A 247 -3.29 -10.29 4.52
N ALA A 248 -2.96 -9.02 4.76
CA ALA A 248 -1.84 -8.67 5.60
C ALA A 248 -2.08 -9.07 7.05
N GLU A 249 -1.11 -9.72 7.65
CA GLU A 249 -0.97 -9.86 9.08
C GLU A 249 -0.05 -8.76 9.59
N GLY A 250 -0.40 -8.14 10.71
CA GLY A 250 0.46 -7.13 11.32
C GLY A 250 1.73 -7.74 11.91
N PRO A 251 2.74 -6.92 12.23
CA PRO A 251 3.98 -7.40 12.84
C PRO A 251 3.72 -8.14 14.16
N SER A 252 4.41 -9.26 14.36
CA SER A 252 4.19 -10.18 15.50
C SER A 252 4.54 -9.59 16.87
N ASP A 253 5.32 -8.54 16.91
CA ASP A 253 5.78 -7.82 18.10
C ASP A 253 4.98 -6.54 18.39
N VAL A 254 3.89 -6.31 17.66
CA VAL A 254 2.92 -5.23 17.90
C VAL A 254 1.66 -5.79 18.54
N ASN A 255 1.01 -4.97 19.39
CA ASN A 255 -0.27 -5.35 19.99
C ASN A 255 -1.28 -5.76 18.90
N PRO A 256 -1.89 -6.95 18.97
CA PRO A 256 -2.86 -7.44 17.97
C PRO A 256 -4.00 -6.47 17.65
N ASP A 257 -4.45 -5.67 18.60
CA ASP A 257 -5.49 -4.66 18.39
C ASP A 257 -5.07 -3.56 17.40
N LEU A 258 -3.76 -3.33 17.24
CA LEU A 258 -3.17 -2.39 16.31
C LEU A 258 -2.79 -3.06 14.97
N CYS A 259 -2.76 -4.40 14.91
CA CYS A 259 -2.40 -5.16 13.71
C CYS A 259 -3.58 -5.32 12.73
N LYS A 260 -4.47 -4.32 12.66
CA LYS A 260 -5.57 -4.32 11.70
C LYS A 260 -5.13 -3.73 10.38
N PRO A 261 -5.63 -4.24 9.23
CA PRO A 261 -5.23 -3.77 7.90
C PRO A 261 -5.38 -2.25 7.71
N GLU A 262 -6.39 -1.64 8.32
CA GLU A 262 -6.60 -0.18 8.28
C GLU A 262 -5.52 0.64 8.98
N TYR A 263 -4.66 0.03 9.79
CA TYR A 263 -3.57 0.70 10.51
C TYR A 263 -2.18 0.47 9.91
N SER A 264 -2.06 -0.31 8.85
CA SER A 264 -0.77 -0.68 8.26
C SER A 264 0.08 0.53 7.89
N THR A 265 -0.51 1.54 7.27
CA THR A 265 0.18 2.81 6.95
C THR A 265 0.67 3.52 8.20
N CYS A 266 -0.16 3.60 9.26
CA CYS A 266 0.23 4.24 10.52
C CYS A 266 1.39 3.50 11.20
N LEU A 267 1.35 2.17 11.22
CA LEU A 267 2.44 1.34 11.75
C LEU A 267 3.72 1.54 10.94
N GLY A 268 3.60 1.61 9.61
CA GLY A 268 4.74 1.90 8.73
C GLY A 268 5.35 3.27 8.97
N LEU A 269 4.53 4.31 9.15
CA LEU A 269 5.02 5.65 9.50
C LEU A 269 5.75 5.68 10.84
N LEU A 270 5.23 4.98 11.85
CA LEU A 270 5.92 4.81 13.15
C LEU A 270 7.24 4.06 13.00
N HIS A 271 7.27 3.01 12.18
CA HIS A 271 8.50 2.29 11.87
C HIS A 271 9.57 3.22 11.29
N PHE A 272 9.24 4.00 10.28
CA PHE A 272 10.16 4.97 9.68
C PHE A 272 10.60 6.06 10.66
N ALA A 273 9.70 6.58 11.48
CA ALA A 273 10.05 7.59 12.49
C ALA A 273 11.06 7.07 13.52
N LEU A 274 10.94 5.81 13.90
CA LEU A 274 11.82 5.19 14.90
C LEU A 274 13.17 4.78 14.31
N THR A 275 13.19 4.18 13.11
CA THR A 275 14.44 3.80 12.41
C THR A 275 15.25 5.01 11.98
N GLY A 276 14.62 6.05 11.44
CA GLY A 276 15.30 7.27 11.03
C GLY A 276 15.92 8.08 12.17
N GLN A 277 15.48 7.87 13.42
CA GLN A 277 16.13 8.43 14.60
C GLN A 277 17.38 7.63 15.01
N GLU A 278 17.39 6.31 14.79
CA GLU A 278 18.53 5.46 15.11
C GLU A 278 19.72 5.70 14.18
N ASP A 279 19.49 5.90 12.90
CA ASP A 279 20.54 6.26 11.91
C ASP A 279 21.24 7.59 12.24
N LYS A 280 20.54 8.50 12.92
CA LYS A 280 21.13 9.76 13.39
C LYS A 280 21.90 9.64 14.70
N GLN A 281 21.67 8.59 15.48
CA GLN A 281 22.27 8.43 16.82
C GLN A 281 23.28 7.29 16.95
N GLN A 282 23.27 6.25 16.11
CA GLN A 282 24.17 5.10 16.29
C GLN A 282 24.55 4.38 14.99
N ALA A 283 25.81 4.44 14.64
CA ALA A 283 26.54 3.37 13.97
C ALA A 283 26.80 2.21 14.96
N ARG A 284 25.79 1.66 15.66
CA ARG A 284 25.97 0.56 16.62
C ARG A 284 24.71 -0.30 16.79
N LYS A 285 24.80 -1.55 16.29
CA LYS A 285 24.05 -2.80 16.60
C LYS A 285 22.55 -2.87 16.27
N PRO A 286 22.08 -3.97 15.66
CA PRO A 286 20.66 -4.24 15.46
C PRO A 286 20.00 -4.51 16.82
N ASN A 287 19.04 -3.70 17.21
CA ASN A 287 18.17 -3.95 18.35
C ASN A 287 16.72 -4.00 17.87
N ASN A 288 16.00 -5.03 18.28
CA ASN A 288 14.58 -5.20 18.05
C ASN A 288 13.79 -3.92 18.36
N LEU A 289 13.37 -3.24 17.31
CA LEU A 289 12.77 -1.91 17.36
C LEU A 289 11.37 -1.93 17.94
N PHE A 290 10.62 -2.98 17.63
CA PHE A 290 9.24 -3.16 18.09
C PHE A 290 9.13 -3.39 19.61
N ARG A 291 10.17 -3.91 20.25
CA ARG A 291 10.19 -4.07 21.72
C ARG A 291 10.14 -2.73 22.48
N LYS A 292 10.51 -1.61 21.82
CA LYS A 292 10.37 -0.25 22.37
C LYS A 292 8.96 0.31 22.19
N LEU A 293 8.24 -0.10 21.14
CA LEU A 293 6.86 0.32 20.91
C LEU A 293 5.90 -0.28 21.95
N THR A 294 6.13 -1.53 22.39
CA THR A 294 5.29 -2.16 23.40
C THR A 294 5.43 -1.50 24.79
N GLY A 295 6.57 -0.88 25.08
CA GLY A 295 6.78 -0.13 26.31
C GLY A 295 6.14 1.27 26.34
N LEU A 296 5.83 1.84 25.16
CA LEU A 296 5.21 3.16 25.03
C LEU A 296 3.66 3.10 24.95
N LEU A 297 3.11 1.94 24.62
CA LEU A 297 1.68 1.73 24.41
C LEU A 297 0.98 0.98 25.55
N ASN A 298 1.70 0.58 26.60
CA ASN A 298 1.09 0.12 27.85
C ASN A 298 0.67 1.35 28.66
N PHE A 299 -0.51 1.84 28.38
CA PHE A 299 -1.26 2.69 29.31
C PHE A 299 -2.03 1.75 30.27
N ASP A 300 -1.67 1.81 31.56
CA ASP A 300 -2.51 1.32 32.64
C ASP A 300 -3.87 2.02 32.69
#